data_c4b55974f40ca97d7646b72f802d5a74
#
_entry.id   c4b55974f40ca97d7646b72f802d5a74
#
_cell.length_a   1.000
_cell.length_b   1.000
_cell.length_c   1.000
_cell.angle_alpha   90.00
_cell.angle_beta   90.00
_cell.angle_gamma   90.00
#
_symmetry.space_group_name_H-M   'P 1'
#
loop_
_entity.id
_entity.type
_entity.pdbx_description
1 polymer ?
#
loop_
_entity_poly.entity_id
_entity_poly.type
_entity_poly.pdbx_seq_one_letter_code
_entity_poly.pdbx_strand_id
1 'polypeptide(L)'
;KGKSMVSEEMEMNDYLAERHIECLESDMGEYIVQLDGEKPSHIIMPAIHKNRFQVSRLFHDKLGVDETEDVNELIQIGRRTLRQKFLEADVGVSGVNFAIAETGTLLLVENEGNGRMSTTAPPVHIAVTGIEKVVENLRDVVPLLSLLTRSALGQPITTYVNMISGPRKADELDGPEEVHLVLLDNGRSGAFADAQLRQTLNCIRCGACMNHCPVYTRVGGHTYGEVYPGPIGKIITPHMVGLHKVPDHPSASSLCGACGEVCPVKIPIPEMLQRLRQENVKSPAEQPKVKDGGAKYSRKERAIWRFWARLNTAPVFYRLFLWGATRFGKLAPKNVGPWTENHSAPVPARRSLHDLAKAHLNQGDR
;
A
#
# COMPACT_ATOMS: atom_id res chain seq x y z
N LYS A 1 -8.05 -4.42 19.36
CA LYS A 1 -7.05 -3.67 18.58
C LYS A 1 -7.77 -2.76 17.61
N GLY A 2 -7.48 -1.45 17.66
CA GLY A 2 -7.91 -0.52 16.61
C GLY A 2 -7.06 -0.68 15.36
N LYS A 3 -7.59 -0.28 14.21
CA LYS A 3 -6.93 -0.39 12.91
C LYS A 3 -5.50 0.16 12.93
N SER A 4 -4.54 -0.67 12.58
CA SER A 4 -3.13 -0.30 12.55
C SER A 4 -2.37 -1.09 11.49
N MET A 5 -2.01 -0.43 10.39
CA MET A 5 -1.18 -1.04 9.36
C MET A 5 0.21 -1.43 9.87
N VAL A 6 0.72 -0.72 10.89
CA VAL A 6 2.04 -1.00 11.48
C VAL A 6 2.02 -2.29 12.30
N SER A 7 0.91 -2.59 12.98
CA SER A 7 0.77 -3.87 13.69
C SER A 7 0.62 -5.06 12.72
N GLU A 8 0.06 -4.84 11.53
CA GLU A 8 0.04 -5.84 10.46
C GLU A 8 1.45 -6.14 9.92
N GLU A 9 2.34 -5.13 9.84
CA GLU A 9 3.73 -5.33 9.46
C GLU A 9 4.49 -6.28 10.40
N MET A 10 4.06 -6.35 11.67
CA MET A 10 4.65 -7.18 12.70
C MET A 10 3.99 -8.57 12.81
N GLU A 11 2.96 -8.82 11.99
CA GLU A 11 2.11 -10.02 12.10
C GLU A 11 1.60 -10.23 13.54
N MET A 12 1.20 -9.11 14.19
CA MET A 12 0.91 -9.08 15.62
C MET A 12 -0.22 -10.04 16.00
N ASN A 13 -1.25 -10.16 15.20
CA ASN A 13 -2.39 -11.03 15.49
C ASN A 13 -1.95 -12.51 15.53
N ASP A 14 -1.14 -12.94 14.56
CA ASP A 14 -0.63 -14.32 14.48
C ASP A 14 0.33 -14.60 15.66
N TYR A 15 1.22 -13.65 15.96
CA TYR A 15 2.14 -13.74 17.08
C TYR A 15 1.43 -13.88 18.44
N LEU A 16 0.32 -13.15 18.66
CA LEU A 16 -0.47 -13.22 19.88
C LEU A 16 -1.27 -14.51 19.94
N ALA A 17 -1.85 -14.96 18.82
CA ALA A 17 -2.60 -16.21 18.71
C ALA A 17 -1.73 -17.43 19.08
N GLU A 18 -0.48 -17.47 18.62
CA GLU A 18 0.50 -18.51 19.00
C GLU A 18 0.75 -18.59 20.52
N ARG A 19 0.48 -17.50 21.25
CA ARG A 19 0.64 -17.38 22.70
C ARG A 19 -0.69 -17.46 23.47
N HIS A 20 -1.75 -17.87 22.77
CA HIS A 20 -3.10 -17.97 23.34
C HIS A 20 -3.65 -16.64 23.89
N ILE A 21 -3.23 -15.53 23.30
CA ILE A 21 -3.75 -14.20 23.62
C ILE A 21 -4.76 -13.82 22.52
N GLU A 22 -6.02 -13.65 22.92
CA GLU A 22 -7.07 -13.20 21.98
C GLU A 22 -6.77 -11.77 21.54
N CYS A 23 -6.69 -11.56 20.23
CA CYS A 23 -6.55 -10.25 19.63
C CYS A 23 -7.68 -9.99 18.64
N LEU A 24 -8.62 -9.11 19.00
CA LEU A 24 -9.78 -8.78 18.19
C LEU A 24 -9.62 -7.44 17.48
N GLU A 25 -9.92 -7.42 16.19
CA GLU A 25 -10.01 -6.19 15.39
C GLU A 25 -11.28 -5.43 15.73
N SER A 26 -11.17 -4.14 15.96
CA SER A 26 -12.29 -3.30 16.35
C SER A 26 -12.79 -2.33 15.27
N ASP A 27 -12.05 -2.18 14.17
CA ASP A 27 -12.53 -1.54 12.93
C ASP A 27 -13.48 -2.51 12.24
N MET A 28 -14.66 -2.05 11.80
CA MET A 28 -15.68 -2.93 11.23
C MET A 28 -15.19 -3.69 10.01
N GLY A 29 -14.43 -3.03 9.12
CA GLY A 29 -13.88 -3.67 7.93
C GLY A 29 -12.83 -4.72 8.28
N GLU A 30 -11.94 -4.45 9.24
CA GLU A 30 -10.94 -5.41 9.70
C GLU A 30 -11.58 -6.55 10.51
N TYR A 31 -12.60 -6.28 11.30
CA TYR A 31 -13.35 -7.32 12.01
C TYR A 31 -14.01 -8.32 11.04
N ILE A 32 -14.65 -7.81 9.97
CA ILE A 32 -15.24 -8.67 8.92
C ILE A 32 -14.17 -9.56 8.27
N VAL A 33 -13.02 -9.01 7.94
CA VAL A 33 -11.90 -9.75 7.32
C VAL A 33 -11.34 -10.79 8.29
N GLN A 34 -11.17 -10.42 9.56
CA GLN A 34 -10.71 -11.33 10.62
C GLN A 34 -11.68 -12.49 10.85
N LEU A 35 -12.99 -12.24 10.88
CA LEU A 35 -14.02 -13.29 11.02
C LEU A 35 -13.96 -14.30 9.87
N ASP A 36 -13.64 -13.86 8.66
CA ASP A 36 -13.52 -14.72 7.48
C ASP A 36 -12.13 -15.39 7.35
N GLY A 37 -11.19 -15.05 8.22
CA GLY A 37 -9.83 -15.57 8.19
C GLY A 37 -9.00 -15.07 7.02
N GLU A 38 -9.34 -13.90 6.48
CA GLU A 38 -8.63 -13.26 5.37
C GLU A 38 -7.73 -12.12 5.85
N LYS A 39 -6.85 -11.64 4.95
CA LYS A 39 -6.05 -10.42 5.15
C LYS A 39 -6.77 -9.20 4.56
N PRO A 40 -6.53 -7.99 5.08
CA PRO A 40 -7.04 -6.76 4.49
C PRO A 40 -6.63 -6.59 3.02
N SER A 41 -7.57 -6.20 2.15
CA SER A 41 -7.28 -5.98 0.73
C SER A 41 -7.00 -4.52 0.35
N HIS A 42 -7.25 -3.58 1.28
CA HIS A 42 -7.04 -2.14 1.11
C HIS A 42 -6.65 -1.49 2.44
N ILE A 43 -5.78 -0.48 2.40
CA ILE A 43 -5.26 0.19 3.61
C ILE A 43 -6.29 1.04 4.36
N ILE A 44 -7.35 1.50 3.67
CA ILE A 44 -8.43 2.30 4.29
C ILE A 44 -9.72 1.51 4.41
N MET A 45 -10.05 0.69 3.43
CA MET A 45 -11.28 -0.10 3.38
C MET A 45 -10.93 -1.59 3.35
N PRO A 46 -10.59 -2.22 4.48
CA PRO A 46 -10.04 -3.58 4.55
C PRO A 46 -10.90 -4.62 3.82
N ALA A 47 -12.23 -4.53 3.99
CA ALA A 47 -13.21 -5.46 3.43
C ALA A 47 -13.82 -5.00 2.09
N ILE A 48 -13.16 -4.11 1.30
CA ILE A 48 -13.70 -3.58 0.04
C ILE A 48 -14.05 -4.66 -1.00
N HIS A 49 -13.45 -5.82 -0.89
CA HIS A 49 -13.68 -6.99 -1.77
C HIS A 49 -14.95 -7.77 -1.43
N LYS A 50 -15.63 -7.46 -0.31
CA LYS A 50 -16.87 -8.11 0.13
C LYS A 50 -18.08 -7.22 -0.12
N ASN A 51 -19.18 -7.83 -0.53
CA ASN A 51 -20.47 -7.17 -0.62
C ASN A 51 -21.35 -7.47 0.62
N ARG A 52 -22.44 -6.72 0.77
CA ARG A 52 -23.35 -6.84 1.94
C ARG A 52 -23.92 -8.24 2.14
N PHE A 53 -24.18 -8.99 1.07
CA PHE A 53 -24.73 -10.35 1.15
C PHE A 53 -23.69 -11.33 1.71
N GLN A 54 -22.44 -11.17 1.31
CA GLN A 54 -21.33 -11.97 1.84
C GLN A 54 -21.10 -11.65 3.32
N VAL A 55 -21.20 -10.38 3.73
CA VAL A 55 -21.09 -9.97 5.13
C VAL A 55 -22.25 -10.52 5.96
N SER A 56 -23.48 -10.46 5.44
CA SER A 56 -24.68 -11.02 6.09
C SER A 56 -24.51 -12.51 6.37
N ARG A 57 -24.13 -13.27 5.36
CA ARG A 57 -23.89 -14.72 5.51
C ARG A 57 -22.74 -15.00 6.49
N LEU A 58 -21.66 -14.25 6.43
CA LEU A 58 -20.54 -14.39 7.35
C LEU A 58 -20.97 -14.17 8.81
N PHE A 59 -21.79 -13.13 9.07
CA PHE A 59 -22.32 -12.86 10.40
C PHE A 59 -23.29 -13.96 10.86
N HIS A 60 -24.14 -14.49 9.98
CA HIS A 60 -24.98 -15.65 10.28
C HIS A 60 -24.11 -16.84 10.70
N ASP A 61 -23.11 -17.22 9.88
CA ASP A 61 -22.28 -18.40 10.09
C ASP A 61 -21.38 -18.30 11.33
N LYS A 62 -20.86 -17.11 11.62
CA LYS A 62 -19.87 -16.92 12.70
C LYS A 62 -20.46 -16.38 14.00
N LEU A 63 -21.51 -15.60 13.94
CA LEU A 63 -22.12 -14.94 15.12
C LEU A 63 -23.49 -15.55 15.49
N GLY A 64 -24.07 -16.43 14.65
CA GLY A 64 -25.34 -17.08 14.91
C GLY A 64 -26.55 -16.12 14.86
N VAL A 65 -26.45 -15.04 14.09
CA VAL A 65 -27.55 -14.07 13.88
C VAL A 65 -28.33 -14.37 12.60
N ASP A 66 -29.55 -13.88 12.47
CA ASP A 66 -30.33 -14.03 11.24
C ASP A 66 -29.66 -13.23 10.08
N GLU A 67 -29.77 -13.77 8.86
CA GLU A 67 -29.32 -13.06 7.67
C GLU A 67 -30.17 -11.82 7.42
N THR A 68 -29.54 -10.70 7.06
CA THR A 68 -30.18 -9.45 6.73
C THR A 68 -29.49 -8.73 5.59
N GLU A 69 -30.26 -8.08 4.71
CA GLU A 69 -29.73 -7.23 3.64
C GLU A 69 -29.67 -5.75 4.03
N ASP A 70 -30.22 -5.40 5.19
CA ASP A 70 -30.18 -4.03 5.70
C ASP A 70 -28.79 -3.72 6.27
N VAL A 71 -28.11 -2.78 5.62
CA VAL A 71 -26.77 -2.33 6.02
C VAL A 71 -26.75 -1.76 7.44
N ASN A 72 -27.83 -1.05 7.85
CA ASN A 72 -27.90 -0.50 9.20
C ASN A 72 -27.98 -1.61 10.25
N GLU A 73 -28.71 -2.69 9.95
CA GLU A 73 -28.80 -3.84 10.85
C GLU A 73 -27.46 -4.57 10.95
N LEU A 74 -26.77 -4.80 9.83
CA LEU A 74 -25.41 -5.36 9.82
C LEU A 74 -24.45 -4.53 10.70
N ILE A 75 -24.50 -3.19 10.59
CA ILE A 75 -23.73 -2.29 11.44
C ILE A 75 -24.11 -2.45 12.91
N GLN A 76 -25.39 -2.58 13.23
CA GLN A 76 -25.82 -2.76 14.62
C GLN A 76 -25.43 -4.13 15.20
N ILE A 77 -25.40 -5.18 14.40
CA ILE A 77 -24.88 -6.50 14.81
C ILE A 77 -23.41 -6.37 15.23
N GLY A 78 -22.57 -5.85 14.34
CA GLY A 78 -21.16 -5.66 14.64
C GLY A 78 -20.92 -4.74 15.84
N ARG A 79 -21.70 -3.64 15.93
CA ARG A 79 -21.60 -2.72 17.07
C ARG A 79 -21.95 -3.39 18.41
N ARG A 80 -23.01 -4.19 18.48
CA ARG A 80 -23.39 -4.92 19.71
C ARG A 80 -22.30 -5.91 20.10
N THR A 81 -21.77 -6.66 19.14
CA THR A 81 -20.70 -7.65 19.37
C THR A 81 -19.42 -6.98 19.87
N LEU A 82 -18.97 -5.94 19.22
CA LEU A 82 -17.72 -5.26 19.58
C LEU A 82 -17.85 -4.46 20.88
N ARG A 83 -19.03 -3.92 21.20
CA ARG A 83 -19.22 -3.13 22.43
C ARG A 83 -18.87 -3.93 23.69
N GLN A 84 -19.32 -5.18 23.77
CA GLN A 84 -19.01 -6.03 24.92
C GLN A 84 -17.50 -6.31 25.01
N LYS A 85 -16.88 -6.56 23.87
CA LYS A 85 -15.43 -6.82 23.79
C LYS A 85 -14.57 -5.62 24.24
N PHE A 86 -14.99 -4.40 23.99
CA PHE A 86 -14.31 -3.21 24.51
C PHE A 86 -14.33 -3.12 26.05
N LEU A 87 -15.43 -3.56 26.67
CA LEU A 87 -15.59 -3.54 28.13
C LEU A 87 -14.80 -4.66 28.82
N GLU A 88 -14.56 -5.76 28.12
CA GLU A 88 -13.87 -6.94 28.63
C GLU A 88 -12.36 -6.92 28.35
N ALA A 89 -11.91 -6.03 27.47
CA ALA A 89 -10.52 -6.01 27.03
C ALA A 89 -9.55 -5.53 28.12
N ASP A 90 -8.51 -6.30 28.39
CA ASP A 90 -7.41 -5.94 29.32
C ASP A 90 -6.45 -4.90 28.69
N VAL A 91 -6.27 -4.97 27.39
CA VAL A 91 -5.33 -4.13 26.64
C VAL A 91 -5.97 -3.57 25.39
N GLY A 92 -5.88 -2.26 25.21
CA GLY A 92 -6.21 -1.59 23.98
C GLY A 92 -4.94 -1.36 23.14
N VAL A 93 -4.98 -1.79 21.88
CA VAL A 93 -3.89 -1.52 20.94
C VAL A 93 -4.38 -0.56 19.86
N SER A 94 -3.62 0.48 19.54
CA SER A 94 -3.94 1.40 18.45
C SER A 94 -2.74 1.67 17.54
N GLY A 95 -3.03 2.07 16.30
CA GLY A 95 -2.09 2.80 15.47
C GLY A 95 -1.99 4.27 15.89
N VAL A 96 -1.11 5.01 15.22
CA VAL A 96 -0.97 6.46 15.37
C VAL A 96 -0.87 7.07 13.97
N ASN A 97 -1.67 8.08 13.70
CA ASN A 97 -1.58 8.82 12.44
C ASN A 97 -0.40 9.80 12.47
N PHE A 98 -0.24 10.54 13.58
CA PHE A 98 0.85 11.49 13.79
C PHE A 98 1.29 11.47 15.26
N ALA A 99 2.59 11.35 15.50
CA ALA A 99 3.20 11.49 16.82
C ALA A 99 3.87 12.87 16.90
N ILE A 100 3.39 13.74 17.78
CA ILE A 100 3.81 15.15 17.88
C ILE A 100 4.95 15.22 18.90
N ALA A 101 6.17 15.50 18.44
CA ALA A 101 7.36 15.49 19.28
C ALA A 101 7.35 16.62 20.34
N GLU A 102 6.87 17.81 19.99
CA GLU A 102 6.79 18.97 20.86
C GLU A 102 6.03 18.70 22.17
N THR A 103 4.95 17.89 22.10
CA THR A 103 4.05 17.67 23.24
C THR A 103 4.00 16.22 23.71
N GLY A 104 4.66 15.31 23.02
CA GLY A 104 4.51 13.87 23.25
C GLY A 104 3.11 13.32 22.93
N THR A 105 2.30 14.06 22.20
CA THR A 105 0.90 13.71 21.91
C THR A 105 0.81 12.76 20.73
N LEU A 106 0.02 11.69 20.89
CA LEU A 106 -0.33 10.75 19.84
C LEU A 106 -1.68 11.14 19.24
N LEU A 107 -1.72 11.40 17.93
CA LEU A 107 -2.94 11.78 17.23
C LEU A 107 -3.49 10.61 16.43
N LEU A 108 -4.75 10.28 16.67
CA LEU A 108 -5.50 9.21 16.02
C LEU A 108 -6.72 9.79 15.30
N VAL A 109 -6.90 9.41 14.03
CA VAL A 109 -8.01 9.82 13.17
C VAL A 109 -8.92 8.63 12.92
N GLU A 110 -10.23 8.81 13.13
CA GLU A 110 -11.22 7.76 12.93
C GLU A 110 -12.63 8.30 12.62
N ASN A 111 -13.52 7.43 12.14
CA ASN A 111 -14.92 7.75 11.86
C ASN A 111 -15.91 6.91 12.68
N GLU A 112 -15.48 5.78 13.24
CA GLU A 112 -16.38 4.79 13.88
C GLU A 112 -16.43 4.88 15.40
N GLY A 113 -15.48 5.55 16.02
CA GLY A 113 -15.30 5.60 17.47
C GLY A 113 -14.58 4.39 18.07
N ASN A 114 -14.18 3.43 17.27
CA ASN A 114 -13.48 2.21 17.68
C ASN A 114 -12.06 2.51 18.20
N GLY A 115 -11.35 3.44 17.59
CA GLY A 115 -10.03 3.90 18.06
C GLY A 115 -10.16 4.56 19.43
N ARG A 116 -11.15 5.45 19.61
CA ARG A 116 -11.46 6.07 20.90
C ARG A 116 -11.72 5.02 21.98
N MET A 117 -12.57 4.03 21.68
CA MET A 117 -12.86 2.96 22.63
C MET A 117 -11.63 2.13 22.97
N SER A 118 -10.78 1.82 22.00
CA SER A 118 -9.54 1.07 22.21
C SER A 118 -8.50 1.83 23.05
N THR A 119 -8.58 3.17 23.09
CA THR A 119 -7.61 4.02 23.79
C THR A 119 -8.13 4.55 25.12
N THR A 120 -9.40 4.30 25.49
CA THR A 120 -10.00 4.84 26.72
C THR A 120 -10.65 3.78 27.60
N ALA A 121 -11.21 2.68 27.06
CA ALA A 121 -11.91 1.67 27.85
C ALA A 121 -10.96 0.69 28.55
N PRO A 122 -9.94 0.11 27.91
CA PRO A 122 -9.00 -0.79 28.56
C PRO A 122 -8.06 -0.06 29.53
N PRO A 123 -7.63 -0.72 30.62
CA PRO A 123 -6.71 -0.13 31.58
C PRO A 123 -5.30 0.09 31.04
N VAL A 124 -4.89 -0.65 30.03
CA VAL A 124 -3.59 -0.50 29.36
C VAL A 124 -3.77 -0.14 27.90
N HIS A 125 -3.07 0.89 27.42
CA HIS A 125 -3.05 1.27 26.01
C HIS A 125 -1.65 1.12 25.43
N ILE A 126 -1.54 0.36 24.34
CA ILE A 126 -0.29 0.21 23.56
C ILE A 126 -0.48 0.87 22.21
N ALA A 127 0.22 1.97 21.97
CA ALA A 127 0.24 2.66 20.68
C ALA A 127 1.42 2.16 19.84
N VAL A 128 1.16 1.65 18.65
CA VAL A 128 2.20 1.12 17.73
C VAL A 128 2.28 1.99 16.49
N THR A 129 3.45 2.54 16.19
CA THR A 129 3.63 3.44 15.06
C THR A 129 5.01 3.32 14.42
N GLY A 130 5.08 3.61 13.12
CA GLY A 130 6.37 3.74 12.44
C GLY A 130 7.04 5.07 12.78
N ILE A 131 8.38 5.07 12.85
CA ILE A 131 9.18 6.26 13.16
C ILE A 131 8.92 7.42 12.20
N GLU A 132 8.45 7.13 10.97
CA GLU A 132 8.10 8.14 9.96
C GLU A 132 6.84 8.95 10.28
N LYS A 133 6.11 8.57 11.33
CA LYS A 133 4.89 9.27 11.75
C LYS A 133 5.17 10.40 12.76
N VAL A 134 6.40 10.57 13.15
CA VAL A 134 6.80 11.67 14.03
C VAL A 134 6.78 12.98 13.25
N VAL A 135 6.09 13.98 13.79
CA VAL A 135 6.06 15.37 13.32
C VAL A 135 6.61 16.27 14.41
N GLU A 136 7.22 17.38 14.03
CA GLU A 136 7.89 18.26 14.98
C GLU A 136 6.90 18.92 15.96
N ASN A 137 5.86 19.52 15.41
CA ASN A 137 4.90 20.30 16.21
C ASN A 137 3.46 20.14 15.72
N LEU A 138 2.49 20.64 16.52
CA LEU A 138 1.06 20.51 16.21
C LEU A 138 0.67 21.27 14.92
N ARG A 139 1.35 22.36 14.56
CA ARG A 139 1.04 23.13 13.34
C ARG A 139 1.25 22.29 12.08
N ASP A 140 2.22 21.39 12.10
CA ASP A 140 2.52 20.51 10.95
C ASP A 140 1.41 19.49 10.70
N VAL A 141 0.64 19.14 11.72
CA VAL A 141 -0.47 18.19 11.61
C VAL A 141 -1.66 18.76 10.86
N VAL A 142 -1.94 20.06 10.99
CA VAL A 142 -3.15 20.68 10.41
C VAL A 142 -3.26 20.49 8.90
N PRO A 143 -2.24 20.81 8.08
CA PRO A 143 -2.29 20.56 6.65
C PRO A 143 -2.34 19.08 6.32
N LEU A 144 -1.60 18.21 7.05
CA LEU A 144 -1.59 16.78 6.82
C LEU A 144 -2.95 16.14 7.10
N LEU A 145 -3.62 16.53 8.17
CA LEU A 145 -4.97 16.07 8.51
C LEU A 145 -5.98 16.47 7.42
N SER A 146 -5.90 17.72 6.96
CA SER A 146 -6.74 18.23 5.87
C SER A 146 -6.55 17.45 4.56
N LEU A 147 -5.31 17.09 4.22
CA LEU A 147 -5.00 16.27 3.06
C LEU A 147 -5.46 14.81 3.24
N LEU A 148 -5.26 14.25 4.43
CA LEU A 148 -5.57 12.85 4.73
C LEU A 148 -7.07 12.55 4.50
N THR A 149 -7.96 13.30 5.13
CA THR A 149 -9.40 13.03 5.08
C THR A 149 -9.98 13.22 3.67
N ARG A 150 -9.57 14.26 2.97
CA ARG A 150 -10.00 14.52 1.59
C ARG A 150 -9.50 13.47 0.62
N SER A 151 -8.26 13.06 0.77
CA SER A 151 -7.65 12.08 -0.15
C SER A 151 -8.09 10.65 0.11
N ALA A 152 -8.46 10.32 1.36
CA ALA A 152 -8.90 8.99 1.73
C ALA A 152 -10.36 8.72 1.33
N LEU A 153 -11.27 9.62 1.70
CA LEU A 153 -12.71 9.41 1.61
C LEU A 153 -13.48 10.59 0.99
N GLY A 154 -12.79 11.64 0.54
CA GLY A 154 -13.43 12.86 0.04
C GLY A 154 -14.08 13.72 1.14
N GLN A 155 -13.82 13.41 2.40
CA GLN A 155 -14.40 14.13 3.53
C GLN A 155 -13.61 15.42 3.80
N PRO A 156 -14.27 16.57 4.02
CA PRO A 156 -13.58 17.82 4.39
C PRO A 156 -12.92 17.72 5.77
N ILE A 157 -13.50 16.90 6.67
CA ILE A 157 -13.05 16.68 8.05
C ILE A 157 -13.43 15.23 8.46
N THR A 158 -12.69 14.65 9.39
CA THR A 158 -13.00 13.36 10.01
C THR A 158 -14.05 13.52 11.10
N THR A 159 -14.70 12.41 11.51
CA THR A 159 -15.65 12.42 12.61
C THR A 159 -14.95 12.66 13.95
N TYR A 160 -13.82 11.98 14.18
CA TYR A 160 -13.06 12.10 15.44
C TYR A 160 -11.59 12.35 15.17
N VAL A 161 -11.02 13.24 15.97
CA VAL A 161 -9.57 13.44 16.12
C VAL A 161 -9.28 13.25 17.61
N ASN A 162 -8.64 12.16 17.95
CA ASN A 162 -8.26 11.87 19.32
C ASN A 162 -6.81 12.26 19.55
N MET A 163 -6.56 13.00 20.60
CA MET A 163 -5.23 13.43 21.02
C MET A 163 -4.93 12.83 22.39
N ILE A 164 -3.95 11.93 22.45
CA ILE A 164 -3.60 11.15 23.61
C ILE A 164 -2.23 11.61 24.09
N SER A 165 -2.16 12.20 25.29
CA SER A 165 -0.93 12.77 25.83
C SER A 165 -0.30 11.92 26.94
N GLY A 166 -0.99 10.88 27.39
CA GLY A 166 -0.50 9.98 28.45
C GLY A 166 -1.62 9.19 29.14
N PRO A 167 -1.32 8.52 30.23
CA PRO A 167 -2.31 7.82 31.05
C PRO A 167 -3.25 8.81 31.76
N ARG A 168 -4.39 8.32 32.23
CA ARG A 168 -5.37 9.11 32.99
C ARG A 168 -4.73 9.67 34.28
N LYS A 169 -5.13 10.88 34.63
CA LYS A 169 -4.77 11.51 35.89
C LYS A 169 -5.72 11.06 37.01
N ALA A 170 -5.33 11.33 38.26
CA ALA A 170 -6.09 10.87 39.44
C ALA A 170 -7.52 11.43 39.50
N ASP A 171 -7.80 12.54 38.87
CA ASP A 171 -9.10 13.22 38.82
C ASP A 171 -9.91 12.94 37.54
N GLU A 172 -9.37 12.13 36.62
CA GLU A 172 -10.04 11.73 35.38
C GLU A 172 -10.83 10.42 35.58
N LEU A 173 -12.05 10.36 35.04
CA LEU A 173 -12.98 9.24 35.23
C LEU A 173 -12.70 8.09 34.28
N ASP A 174 -12.16 8.36 33.10
CA ASP A 174 -11.89 7.37 32.05
C ASP A 174 -10.47 7.55 31.48
N GLY A 175 -10.05 6.59 30.69
CA GLY A 175 -8.72 6.52 30.11
C GLY A 175 -7.86 5.41 30.74
N PRO A 176 -6.79 5.01 30.05
CA PRO A 176 -5.91 3.93 30.50
C PRO A 176 -5.07 4.35 31.73
N GLU A 177 -4.76 3.40 32.56
CA GLU A 177 -3.83 3.57 33.70
C GLU A 177 -2.37 3.60 33.23
N GLU A 178 -2.09 2.87 32.13
CA GLU A 178 -0.77 2.80 31.51
C GLU A 178 -0.87 3.06 30.01
N VAL A 179 0.08 3.82 29.48
CA VAL A 179 0.24 4.07 28.05
C VAL A 179 1.65 3.72 27.61
N HIS A 180 1.77 2.83 26.63
CA HIS A 180 3.03 2.41 26.04
C HIS A 180 3.10 2.85 24.58
N LEU A 181 4.25 3.41 24.17
CA LEU A 181 4.52 3.78 22.80
C LEU A 181 5.59 2.87 22.21
N VAL A 182 5.24 2.15 21.14
CA VAL A 182 6.16 1.32 20.36
C VAL A 182 6.47 2.03 19.04
N LEU A 183 7.74 2.41 18.86
CA LEU A 183 8.27 3.00 17.62
C LEU A 183 8.93 1.93 16.76
N LEU A 184 8.37 1.65 15.60
CA LEU A 184 8.85 0.62 14.70
C LEU A 184 9.71 1.20 13.58
N ASP A 185 10.92 0.69 13.41
CA ASP A 185 11.78 1.01 12.25
C ASP A 185 11.43 0.18 11.02
N ASN A 186 11.52 -1.13 11.09
CA ASN A 186 11.22 -2.08 10.01
C ASN A 186 11.66 -1.58 8.61
N GLY A 187 12.95 -1.21 8.48
CA GLY A 187 13.55 -0.75 7.22
C GLY A 187 13.37 0.74 6.89
N ARG A 188 12.68 1.51 7.73
CA ARG A 188 12.46 2.95 7.53
C ARG A 188 13.75 3.75 7.58
N SER A 189 14.65 3.45 8.50
CA SER A 189 15.99 4.08 8.58
C SER A 189 16.80 3.83 7.30
N GLY A 190 16.69 2.62 6.73
CA GLY A 190 17.32 2.27 5.44
C GLY A 190 16.74 3.08 4.28
N ALA A 191 15.42 3.22 4.21
CA ALA A 191 14.75 4.04 3.22
C ALA A 191 15.11 5.53 3.37
N PHE A 192 15.21 6.03 4.61
CA PHE A 192 15.59 7.41 4.90
C PHE A 192 17.02 7.74 4.45
N ALA A 193 17.94 6.80 4.57
CA ALA A 193 19.33 6.95 4.16
C ALA A 193 19.50 7.12 2.64
N ASP A 194 18.55 6.63 1.82
CA ASP A 194 18.58 6.78 0.36
C ASP A 194 17.90 8.08 -0.06
N ALA A 195 18.64 8.97 -0.74
CA ALA A 195 18.18 10.31 -1.13
C ALA A 195 16.92 10.30 -2.03
N GLN A 196 16.74 9.27 -2.86
CA GLN A 196 15.60 9.13 -3.75
C GLN A 196 14.44 8.40 -3.06
N LEU A 197 14.74 7.31 -2.35
CA LEU A 197 13.72 6.43 -1.78
C LEU A 197 13.14 6.95 -0.45
N ARG A 198 13.83 7.89 0.25
CA ARG A 198 13.33 8.49 1.50
C ARG A 198 11.94 9.12 1.39
N GLN A 199 11.56 9.62 0.21
CA GLN A 199 10.25 10.21 0.00
C GLN A 199 9.08 9.21 0.14
N THR A 200 9.36 7.90 0.11
CA THR A 200 8.38 6.85 0.42
C THR A 200 7.81 7.05 1.84
N LEU A 201 8.62 7.55 2.76
CA LEU A 201 8.26 7.78 4.17
C LEU A 201 7.29 8.95 4.36
N ASN A 202 7.14 9.83 3.37
CA ASN A 202 6.14 10.92 3.41
C ASN A 202 4.70 10.39 3.29
N CYS A 203 4.49 9.09 3.09
CA CYS A 203 3.17 8.52 2.89
C CYS A 203 2.28 8.67 4.14
N ILE A 204 1.16 9.39 3.99
CA ILE A 204 0.14 9.58 5.04
C ILE A 204 -0.89 8.45 5.07
N ARG A 205 -0.74 7.41 4.28
CA ARG A 205 -1.62 6.21 4.21
C ARG A 205 -3.06 6.51 3.77
N CYS A 206 -3.29 7.53 2.94
CA CYS A 206 -4.63 7.91 2.47
C CYS A 206 -5.26 6.95 1.43
N GLY A 207 -4.48 6.06 0.80
CA GLY A 207 -5.00 5.10 -0.19
C GLY A 207 -5.33 5.67 -1.58
N ALA A 208 -5.27 6.98 -1.82
CA ALA A 208 -5.65 7.60 -3.09
C ALA A 208 -4.96 6.98 -4.31
N CYS A 209 -3.67 6.65 -4.20
CA CYS A 209 -2.91 6.02 -5.29
C CYS A 209 -3.46 4.64 -5.67
N MET A 210 -4.08 3.91 -4.75
CA MET A 210 -4.68 2.59 -5.00
C MET A 210 -5.98 2.75 -5.79
N ASN A 211 -6.83 3.70 -5.40
CA ASN A 211 -8.12 3.95 -6.04
C ASN A 211 -7.98 4.38 -7.51
N HIS A 212 -6.84 4.97 -7.89
CA HIS A 212 -6.55 5.41 -9.26
C HIS A 212 -5.64 4.45 -10.04
N CYS A 213 -5.26 3.32 -9.44
CA CYS A 213 -4.33 2.37 -10.08
C CYS A 213 -5.08 1.36 -10.96
N PRO A 214 -4.85 1.35 -12.29
CA PRO A 214 -5.52 0.39 -13.18
C PRO A 214 -5.10 -1.06 -12.90
N VAL A 215 -3.89 -1.29 -12.37
CA VAL A 215 -3.43 -2.62 -11.99
C VAL A 215 -4.15 -3.07 -10.72
N TYR A 216 -4.15 -2.26 -9.65
CA TYR A 216 -4.84 -2.58 -8.41
C TYR A 216 -6.33 -2.86 -8.63
N THR A 217 -7.01 -2.04 -9.43
CA THR A 217 -8.44 -2.23 -9.76
C THR A 217 -8.71 -3.58 -10.43
N ARG A 218 -7.74 -4.11 -11.18
CA ARG A 218 -7.90 -5.38 -11.90
C ARG A 218 -7.58 -6.60 -11.07
N VAL A 219 -6.53 -6.53 -10.23
CA VAL A 219 -5.99 -7.71 -9.52
C VAL A 219 -6.41 -7.77 -8.05
N GLY A 220 -6.90 -6.67 -7.49
CA GLY A 220 -7.22 -6.56 -6.06
C GLY A 220 -5.99 -6.49 -5.15
N GLY A 221 -6.24 -6.29 -3.86
CA GLY A 221 -5.18 -6.16 -2.86
C GLY A 221 -4.48 -7.45 -2.50
N HIS A 222 -5.21 -8.55 -2.38
CA HIS A 222 -4.69 -9.84 -1.98
C HIS A 222 -3.59 -10.38 -2.91
N THR A 223 -3.65 -10.05 -4.20
CA THR A 223 -2.62 -10.47 -5.19
C THR A 223 -1.21 -9.98 -4.86
N TYR A 224 -1.09 -8.92 -4.07
CA TYR A 224 0.24 -8.43 -3.66
C TYR A 224 0.89 -9.27 -2.57
N GLY A 225 0.13 -10.06 -1.82
CA GLY A 225 0.64 -10.97 -0.80
C GLY A 225 1.22 -10.30 0.45
N GLU A 226 1.22 -8.97 0.52
CA GLU A 226 1.86 -8.17 1.55
C GLU A 226 0.88 -7.15 2.16
N VAL A 227 1.26 -6.59 3.31
CA VAL A 227 0.43 -5.64 4.08
C VAL A 227 0.03 -4.39 3.30
N TYR A 228 0.93 -3.89 2.47
CA TYR A 228 0.71 -2.71 1.65
C TYR A 228 0.48 -3.07 0.19
N PRO A 229 -0.77 -3.14 -0.28
CA PRO A 229 -1.04 -3.36 -1.70
C PRO A 229 -0.93 -2.07 -2.54
N GLY A 230 -1.05 -2.21 -3.86
CA GLY A 230 -1.12 -1.08 -4.77
C GLY A 230 0.19 -0.30 -4.96
N PRO A 231 0.14 0.93 -5.50
CA PRO A 231 1.34 1.67 -5.87
C PRO A 231 2.27 1.98 -4.70
N ILE A 232 1.74 2.36 -3.54
CA ILE A 232 2.57 2.63 -2.37
C ILE A 232 3.24 1.36 -1.85
N GLY A 233 2.55 0.23 -1.86
CA GLY A 233 3.12 -1.06 -1.45
C GLY A 233 4.30 -1.47 -2.31
N LYS A 234 4.24 -1.23 -3.61
CA LYS A 234 5.30 -1.55 -4.56
C LYS A 234 6.62 -0.83 -4.29
N ILE A 235 6.60 0.29 -3.57
CA ILE A 235 7.80 1.05 -3.22
C ILE A 235 8.18 0.92 -1.74
N ILE A 236 7.22 0.72 -0.83
CA ILE A 236 7.52 0.61 0.61
C ILE A 236 7.87 -0.82 1.03
N THR A 237 7.16 -1.83 0.52
CA THR A 237 7.40 -3.24 0.87
C THR A 237 8.83 -3.70 0.58
N PRO A 238 9.47 -3.33 -0.56
CA PRO A 238 10.88 -3.65 -0.79
C PRO A 238 11.86 -3.16 0.29
N HIS A 239 11.52 -2.09 1.01
CA HIS A 239 12.35 -1.60 2.12
C HIS A 239 12.16 -2.43 3.39
N MET A 240 10.97 -2.98 3.59
CA MET A 240 10.61 -3.74 4.78
C MET A 240 11.09 -5.18 4.71
N VAL A 241 10.81 -5.85 3.58
CA VAL A 241 11.08 -7.30 3.44
C VAL A 241 12.27 -7.62 2.54
N GLY A 242 12.80 -6.62 1.85
CA GLY A 242 13.87 -6.79 0.85
C GLY A 242 13.32 -7.00 -0.56
N LEU A 243 13.92 -6.30 -1.54
CA LEU A 243 13.48 -6.35 -2.96
C LEU A 243 13.55 -7.77 -3.55
N HIS A 244 14.46 -8.60 -3.07
CA HIS A 244 14.62 -9.99 -3.54
C HIS A 244 13.45 -10.90 -3.17
N LYS A 245 12.70 -10.58 -2.11
CA LYS A 245 11.50 -11.33 -1.72
C LYS A 245 10.27 -10.93 -2.53
N VAL A 246 10.25 -9.69 -2.99
CA VAL A 246 9.12 -9.09 -3.75
C VAL A 246 9.59 -8.49 -5.10
N PRO A 247 10.34 -9.23 -5.93
CA PRO A 247 10.96 -8.69 -7.15
C PRO A 247 9.92 -8.22 -8.19
N ASP A 248 8.72 -8.78 -8.15
CA ASP A 248 7.65 -8.49 -9.10
C ASP A 248 6.84 -7.25 -8.73
N HIS A 249 6.90 -6.79 -7.47
CA HIS A 249 6.15 -5.62 -7.01
C HIS A 249 6.41 -4.36 -7.86
N PRO A 250 7.66 -3.92 -8.10
CA PRO A 250 7.90 -2.76 -8.94
C PRO A 250 7.45 -2.93 -10.40
N SER A 251 7.39 -4.20 -10.87
CA SER A 251 6.98 -4.54 -12.23
C SER A 251 5.47 -4.60 -12.42
N ALA A 252 4.69 -4.78 -11.36
CA ALA A 252 3.23 -4.79 -11.38
C ALA A 252 2.64 -3.38 -11.58
N SER A 253 3.15 -2.62 -12.57
CA SER A 253 2.74 -1.24 -12.86
C SER A 253 2.81 -0.95 -14.35
N SER A 254 1.78 -0.28 -14.88
CA SER A 254 1.75 0.24 -16.25
C SER A 254 2.57 1.52 -16.43
N LEU A 255 3.10 2.11 -15.34
CA LEU A 255 3.80 3.41 -15.33
C LEU A 255 2.96 4.57 -15.93
N CYS A 256 1.64 4.51 -15.82
CA CYS A 256 0.74 5.55 -16.36
C CYS A 256 0.84 6.92 -15.66
N GLY A 257 1.52 7.00 -14.51
CA GLY A 257 1.72 8.25 -13.78
C GLY A 257 0.62 8.60 -12.77
N ALA A 258 -0.58 8.05 -12.89
CA ALA A 258 -1.74 8.42 -12.07
C ALA A 258 -1.48 8.41 -10.55
N CYS A 259 -0.71 7.45 -10.05
CA CYS A 259 -0.40 7.36 -8.63
C CYS A 259 0.47 8.53 -8.11
N GLY A 260 1.35 9.09 -8.95
CA GLY A 260 2.13 10.29 -8.61
C GLY A 260 1.28 11.57 -8.65
N GLU A 261 0.38 11.67 -9.65
CA GLU A 261 -0.51 12.83 -9.80
C GLU A 261 -1.48 13.00 -8.63
N VAL A 262 -2.14 11.90 -8.23
CA VAL A 262 -3.14 11.92 -7.15
C VAL A 262 -2.54 11.95 -5.75
N CYS A 263 -1.23 11.72 -5.60
CA CYS A 263 -0.60 11.71 -4.30
C CYS A 263 -0.65 13.10 -3.65
N PRO A 264 -1.34 13.27 -2.51
CA PRO A 264 -1.49 14.58 -1.88
C PRO A 264 -0.17 15.14 -1.32
N VAL A 265 0.76 14.25 -0.98
CA VAL A 265 2.10 14.59 -0.48
C VAL A 265 3.19 14.45 -1.56
N LYS A 266 2.77 14.30 -2.83
CA LYS A 266 3.63 14.36 -4.02
C LYS A 266 4.81 13.38 -4.02
N ILE A 267 4.59 12.15 -3.55
CA ILE A 267 5.60 11.08 -3.66
C ILE A 267 5.76 10.74 -5.16
N PRO A 268 6.97 10.77 -5.72
CA PRO A 268 7.24 10.45 -7.12
C PRO A 268 7.25 8.92 -7.33
N ILE A 269 6.10 8.27 -7.12
CA ILE A 269 5.97 6.81 -7.16
C ILE A 269 6.46 6.22 -8.49
N PRO A 270 6.15 6.77 -9.68
CA PRO A 270 6.62 6.20 -10.95
C PRO A 270 8.14 6.17 -11.08
N GLU A 271 8.82 7.21 -10.64
CA GLU A 271 10.29 7.33 -10.65
C GLU A 271 10.92 6.31 -9.71
N MET A 272 10.34 6.13 -8.52
CA MET A 272 10.78 5.13 -7.56
C MET A 272 10.59 3.70 -8.09
N LEU A 273 9.49 3.42 -8.77
CA LEU A 273 9.26 2.14 -9.41
C LEU A 273 10.30 1.85 -10.49
N GLN A 274 10.67 2.85 -11.29
CA GLN A 274 11.74 2.68 -12.29
C GLN A 274 13.09 2.40 -11.62
N ARG A 275 13.41 3.08 -10.54
CA ARG A 275 14.63 2.86 -9.77
C ARG A 275 14.68 1.42 -9.21
N LEU A 276 13.61 0.95 -8.59
CA LEU A 276 13.54 -0.41 -8.05
C LEU A 276 13.61 -1.47 -9.16
N ARG A 277 13.01 -1.23 -10.34
CA ARG A 277 13.16 -2.10 -11.52
C ARG A 277 14.61 -2.16 -11.99
N GLN A 278 15.35 -1.03 -11.98
CA GLN A 278 16.76 -1.02 -12.31
C GLN A 278 17.59 -1.83 -11.32
N GLU A 279 17.25 -1.74 -10.03
CA GLU A 279 17.94 -2.52 -8.99
C GLU A 279 17.70 -4.02 -9.16
N ASN A 280 16.51 -4.44 -9.54
CA ASN A 280 16.21 -5.85 -9.83
C ASN A 280 17.10 -6.49 -10.93
N VAL A 281 17.60 -5.69 -11.86
CA VAL A 281 18.42 -6.20 -12.97
C VAL A 281 19.92 -5.94 -12.77
N LYS A 282 20.35 -5.31 -11.68
CA LYS A 282 21.76 -5.13 -11.33
C LYS A 282 22.37 -6.45 -10.84
N SER A 283 23.66 -6.63 -11.08
CA SER A 283 24.38 -7.77 -10.49
C SER A 283 24.54 -7.60 -8.98
N PRO A 284 24.71 -8.69 -8.22
CA PRO A 284 24.97 -8.61 -6.78
C PRO A 284 26.13 -7.71 -6.39
N ALA A 285 27.15 -7.58 -7.25
CA ALA A 285 28.30 -6.68 -7.04
C ALA A 285 27.95 -5.19 -7.20
N GLU A 286 26.87 -4.87 -7.92
CA GLU A 286 26.41 -3.50 -8.21
C GLU A 286 25.26 -3.07 -7.31
N GLN A 287 24.75 -3.98 -6.48
CA GLN A 287 23.66 -3.68 -5.54
C GLN A 287 24.21 -3.08 -4.25
N PRO A 288 23.52 -2.11 -3.64
CA PRO A 288 23.87 -1.69 -2.29
C PRO A 288 23.83 -2.91 -1.37
N LYS A 289 24.78 -3.00 -0.44
CA LYS A 289 24.82 -4.08 0.56
C LYS A 289 23.61 -3.97 1.47
N VAL A 290 22.51 -4.61 1.08
CA VAL A 290 21.33 -4.80 1.91
C VAL A 290 21.54 -6.08 2.72
N LYS A 291 21.19 -6.06 3.99
CA LYS A 291 21.47 -7.10 4.99
C LYS A 291 21.04 -8.51 4.59
N ASP A 292 20.04 -8.68 3.74
CA ASP A 292 19.41 -9.97 3.42
C ASP A 292 19.18 -10.20 1.93
N GLY A 293 20.23 -10.14 1.14
CA GLY A 293 20.20 -10.58 -0.25
C GLY A 293 19.62 -9.54 -1.22
N GLY A 294 20.32 -9.35 -2.32
CA GLY A 294 19.89 -8.45 -3.39
C GLY A 294 18.82 -9.07 -4.28
N ALA A 295 18.26 -8.26 -5.16
CA ALA A 295 17.27 -8.64 -6.15
C ALA A 295 17.72 -9.83 -7.02
N LYS A 296 16.75 -10.56 -7.57
CA LYS A 296 16.97 -11.74 -8.40
C LYS A 296 17.70 -11.37 -9.69
N TYR A 297 19.00 -11.66 -9.75
CA TYR A 297 19.86 -11.34 -10.89
C TYR A 297 19.74 -12.38 -12.02
N SER A 298 19.39 -11.92 -13.22
CA SER A 298 19.36 -12.74 -14.43
C SER A 298 20.36 -12.27 -15.47
N ARG A 299 21.43 -13.07 -15.73
CA ARG A 299 22.42 -12.76 -16.77
C ARG A 299 21.80 -12.72 -18.16
N LYS A 300 20.83 -13.60 -18.43
CA LYS A 300 20.10 -13.65 -19.71
C LYS A 300 19.28 -12.38 -19.94
N GLU A 301 18.50 -11.98 -18.94
CA GLU A 301 17.68 -10.78 -19.00
C GLU A 301 18.53 -9.52 -19.18
N ARG A 302 19.64 -9.38 -18.45
CA ARG A 302 20.58 -8.26 -18.60
C ARG A 302 21.16 -8.20 -20.02
N ALA A 303 21.49 -9.35 -20.62
CA ALA A 303 22.00 -9.39 -21.99
C ALA A 303 20.94 -8.93 -23.00
N ILE A 304 19.68 -9.37 -22.83
CA ILE A 304 18.54 -8.95 -23.66
C ILE A 304 18.33 -7.42 -23.57
N TRP A 305 18.30 -6.87 -22.34
CA TRP A 305 18.12 -5.42 -22.14
C TRP A 305 19.30 -4.59 -22.65
N ARG A 306 20.54 -5.08 -22.54
CA ARG A 306 21.70 -4.42 -23.15
C ARG A 306 21.64 -4.42 -24.67
N PHE A 307 21.25 -5.55 -25.27
CA PHE A 307 21.05 -5.62 -26.72
C PHE A 307 19.93 -4.64 -27.16
N TRP A 308 18.79 -4.66 -26.47
CA TRP A 308 17.67 -3.76 -26.72
C TRP A 308 18.08 -2.28 -26.61
N ALA A 309 18.82 -1.92 -25.57
CA ALA A 309 19.31 -0.58 -25.39
C ALA A 309 20.22 -0.15 -26.56
N ARG A 310 21.20 -0.98 -26.94
CA ARG A 310 22.09 -0.68 -28.08
C ARG A 310 21.32 -0.54 -29.39
N LEU A 311 20.36 -1.40 -29.61
CA LEU A 311 19.51 -1.34 -30.81
C LEU A 311 18.75 0.00 -30.89
N ASN A 312 18.19 0.47 -29.79
CA ASN A 312 17.36 1.67 -29.75
C ASN A 312 18.13 2.97 -29.60
N THR A 313 19.35 2.95 -29.07
CA THR A 313 20.17 4.15 -28.88
C THR A 313 21.12 4.44 -30.04
N ALA A 314 21.39 3.46 -30.91
CA ALA A 314 22.25 3.64 -32.08
C ALA A 314 21.41 3.85 -33.36
N PRO A 315 21.35 5.06 -33.94
CA PRO A 315 20.43 5.41 -35.04
C PRO A 315 20.56 4.50 -36.25
N VAL A 316 21.78 4.04 -36.56
CA VAL A 316 22.04 3.17 -37.72
C VAL A 316 21.42 1.79 -37.51
N PHE A 317 21.67 1.18 -36.35
CA PHE A 317 21.10 -0.15 -36.02
C PHE A 317 19.58 -0.09 -35.90
N TYR A 318 19.05 0.97 -35.31
CA TYR A 318 17.62 1.19 -35.21
C TYR A 318 16.93 1.29 -36.57
N ARG A 319 17.51 2.08 -37.51
CA ARG A 319 16.98 2.21 -38.89
C ARG A 319 17.04 0.89 -39.64
N LEU A 320 18.13 0.14 -39.51
CA LEU A 320 18.29 -1.18 -40.13
C LEU A 320 17.25 -2.18 -39.58
N PHE A 321 17.07 -2.18 -38.27
CA PHE A 321 16.06 -3.00 -37.62
C PHE A 321 14.64 -2.63 -38.11
N LEU A 322 14.29 -1.35 -38.16
CA LEU A 322 12.98 -0.90 -38.65
C LEU A 322 12.76 -1.27 -40.13
N TRP A 323 13.81 -1.11 -40.94
CA TRP A 323 13.74 -1.52 -42.35
C TRP A 323 13.46 -3.03 -42.48
N GLY A 324 14.17 -3.86 -41.75
CA GLY A 324 13.91 -5.30 -41.71
C GLY A 324 12.55 -5.66 -41.18
N ALA A 325 12.14 -5.08 -40.04
CA ALA A 325 10.87 -5.36 -39.42
C ALA A 325 9.65 -4.97 -40.31
N THR A 326 9.74 -3.84 -41.00
CA THR A 326 8.63 -3.39 -41.89
C THR A 326 8.57 -4.23 -43.19
N ARG A 327 9.73 -4.69 -43.68
CA ARG A 327 9.80 -5.43 -44.97
C ARG A 327 9.50 -6.92 -44.80
N PHE A 328 9.97 -7.49 -43.69
CA PHE A 328 9.85 -8.93 -43.41
C PHE A 328 8.92 -9.24 -42.23
N GLY A 329 8.08 -8.31 -41.84
CA GLY A 329 7.19 -8.45 -40.69
C GLY A 329 6.23 -9.68 -40.74
N LYS A 330 5.94 -10.18 -41.95
CA LYS A 330 5.16 -11.42 -42.12
C LYS A 330 5.91 -12.69 -41.64
N LEU A 331 7.24 -12.61 -41.54
CA LEU A 331 8.11 -13.69 -41.05
C LEU A 331 8.36 -13.59 -39.53
N ALA A 332 7.75 -12.58 -38.86
CA ALA A 332 7.88 -12.43 -37.42
C ALA A 332 7.34 -13.70 -36.71
N PRO A 333 8.03 -14.17 -35.66
CA PRO A 333 7.61 -15.37 -34.95
C PRO A 333 6.25 -15.14 -34.31
N LYS A 334 5.34 -16.10 -34.48
CA LYS A 334 4.01 -16.08 -33.85
C LYS A 334 4.06 -16.42 -32.36
N ASN A 335 5.14 -17.06 -31.92
CA ASN A 335 5.38 -17.40 -30.53
C ASN A 335 6.66 -16.67 -30.06
N VAL A 336 6.51 -15.81 -29.07
CA VAL A 336 7.59 -15.01 -28.44
C VAL A 336 7.71 -15.39 -26.97
N GLY A 337 7.74 -16.71 -26.68
CA GLY A 337 7.91 -17.26 -25.34
C GLY A 337 6.80 -16.79 -24.38
N PRO A 338 7.12 -16.45 -23.13
CA PRO A 338 6.15 -16.07 -22.11
C PRO A 338 5.26 -14.88 -22.50
N TRP A 339 5.72 -14.02 -23.41
CA TRP A 339 4.90 -12.88 -23.88
C TRP A 339 3.61 -13.34 -24.58
N THR A 340 3.70 -14.35 -25.41
CA THR A 340 2.56 -14.83 -26.21
C THR A 340 1.64 -15.79 -25.46
N GLU A 341 1.92 -16.16 -24.22
CA GLU A 341 0.98 -16.88 -23.37
C GLU A 341 -0.26 -16.03 -23.03
N ASN A 342 -0.07 -14.72 -22.87
CA ASN A 342 -1.13 -13.80 -22.44
C ASN A 342 -1.37 -12.61 -23.39
N HIS A 343 -0.58 -12.51 -24.46
CA HIS A 343 -0.65 -11.39 -25.42
C HIS A 343 -0.56 -11.91 -26.85
N SER A 344 -1.20 -11.19 -27.77
CA SER A 344 -1.01 -11.44 -29.20
C SER A 344 0.42 -11.12 -29.62
N ALA A 345 0.99 -11.93 -30.51
CA ALA A 345 2.31 -11.63 -31.08
C ALA A 345 2.29 -10.27 -31.81
N PRO A 346 3.30 -9.40 -31.61
CA PRO A 346 3.35 -8.11 -32.29
C PRO A 346 3.52 -8.32 -33.80
N VAL A 347 2.65 -7.69 -34.58
CA VAL A 347 2.74 -7.71 -36.05
C VAL A 347 3.34 -6.36 -36.47
N PRO A 348 4.56 -6.35 -37.05
CA PRO A 348 5.19 -5.13 -37.51
C PRO A 348 4.35 -4.45 -38.60
N ALA A 349 4.19 -3.13 -38.51
CA ALA A 349 3.52 -2.36 -39.52
C ALA A 349 4.32 -2.33 -40.84
N ARG A 350 3.65 -2.12 -41.98
CA ARG A 350 4.30 -2.07 -43.31
C ARG A 350 5.16 -0.81 -43.51
N ARG A 351 4.95 0.23 -42.72
CA ARG A 351 5.72 1.49 -42.75
C ARG A 351 6.22 1.81 -41.37
N SER A 352 7.42 2.35 -41.26
CA SER A 352 7.94 2.83 -40.01
C SER A 352 7.20 4.09 -39.55
N LEU A 353 7.20 4.36 -38.22
CA LEU A 353 6.65 5.60 -37.67
C LEU A 353 7.32 6.84 -38.31
N HIS A 354 8.62 6.76 -38.57
CA HIS A 354 9.37 7.85 -39.24
C HIS A 354 8.87 8.15 -40.63
N ASP A 355 8.53 7.12 -41.42
CA ASP A 355 7.97 7.31 -42.78
C ASP A 355 6.56 7.86 -42.73
N LEU A 356 5.77 7.43 -41.77
CA LEU A 356 4.40 7.96 -41.56
C LEU A 356 4.44 9.41 -41.08
N ALA A 357 5.34 9.74 -40.12
CA ALA A 357 5.51 11.11 -39.64
C ALA A 357 5.97 12.07 -40.77
N LYS A 358 6.95 11.66 -41.56
CA LYS A 358 7.40 12.45 -42.72
C LYS A 358 6.28 12.69 -43.75
N ALA A 359 5.49 11.64 -44.02
CA ALA A 359 4.35 11.77 -44.96
C ALA A 359 3.30 12.74 -44.42
N HIS A 360 3.06 12.75 -43.11
CA HIS A 360 2.09 13.65 -42.46
C HIS A 360 2.56 15.10 -42.47
N LEU A 361 3.84 15.33 -42.11
CA LEU A 361 4.44 16.68 -42.10
C LEU A 361 4.46 17.30 -43.52
N ASN A 362 4.77 16.49 -44.54
CA ASN A 362 4.77 16.96 -45.94
C ASN A 362 3.35 17.23 -46.47
N GLN A 363 2.27 16.77 -45.84
CA GLN A 363 0.89 17.07 -46.21
C GLN A 363 0.37 18.33 -45.53
N GLY A 364 0.95 18.76 -44.41
CA GLY A 364 0.57 19.98 -43.70
C GLY A 364 1.13 21.28 -44.31
N ASP A 365 2.07 21.19 -45.23
CA ASP A 365 2.67 22.33 -45.94
C ASP A 365 2.01 22.59 -47.31
N ARG A 366 0.81 22.05 -47.58
CA ARG A 366 0.07 22.31 -48.81
C ARG A 366 -1.29 22.96 -48.53
#